data_975b32da413f58e9d98c4c67663ef814
#
_entry.id   975b32da413f58e9d98c4c67663ef814
#
_cell.length_a   1.000
_cell.length_b   1.000
_cell.length_c   1.000
_cell.angle_alpha   90.00
_cell.angle_beta   90.00
_cell.angle_gamma   90.00
#
_symmetry.space_group_name_H-M   'P 1'
#
loop_
_entity.id
_entity.type
_entity.pdbx_description
1 polymer ?
#
loop_
_entity_poly.entity_id
_entity_poly.type
_entity_poly.pdbx_seq_one_letter_code
_entity_poly.pdbx_strand_id
1 'polypeptide(L)'
;MHILHCSERDIDLCKSHFSIKHEVHPKVDYKDKVCVKPWGHEFLAFQNESIGIWFLRITGGNRTSVHCHYNKDTTMLVLKGSMRLELVDGDVLSVNEMETVYVPHYKFHSIGSFSPETYLIEIEVYNKNTTFSDKNDLLRITDIYKRRDNKYETSIELSDELEKYGYFYFADDFETIFKDVELKVSNKVDETSNHSLILHGSINTGTKILGPGSFVYSGDVLNCLEDETTFLSIKNVGCTTNHKIVHCNEQLKNIIKANDKKIVLTSGCFDIIHVGHIHNLIQAKNNGDILMVCLSSDEQIKKLKGKDRPVNNYWDRINLFKMIECVDYIILYDEVNNDTEETLGEIMQIVDPHVWVKGSDYTVEQIRSKHPYLRNIKILNNLPELSTTNIIKKIKEFY
;
A
#
# COMPACT_ATOMS: atom_id res chain seq x y z
N MET A 1 -0.98 -8.92 -4.47
CA MET A 1 -2.36 -8.42 -4.68
C MET A 1 -3.24 -8.91 -3.55
N HIS A 2 -3.88 -7.99 -2.85
CA HIS A 2 -4.92 -8.31 -1.87
C HIS A 2 -6.24 -8.56 -2.61
N ILE A 3 -6.98 -9.62 -2.23
CA ILE A 3 -8.29 -9.93 -2.83
C ILE A 3 -9.32 -9.87 -1.71
N LEU A 4 -10.27 -8.92 -1.82
CA LEU A 4 -11.35 -8.80 -0.86
C LEU A 4 -12.55 -9.64 -1.28
N HIS A 5 -13.37 -10.00 -0.31
CA HIS A 5 -14.63 -10.71 -0.51
C HIS A 5 -15.76 -9.97 0.22
N CYS A 6 -16.97 -10.03 -0.33
CA CYS A 6 -18.14 -9.49 0.37
C CYS A 6 -18.41 -10.28 1.64
N SER A 7 -18.66 -9.56 2.74
CA SER A 7 -19.08 -10.12 4.02
C SER A 7 -20.61 -10.16 4.13
N GLU A 8 -21.14 -10.87 5.12
CA GLU A 8 -22.57 -10.83 5.43
C GLU A 8 -23.06 -9.40 5.72
N ARG A 9 -22.22 -8.59 6.38
CA ARG A 9 -22.51 -7.19 6.69
C ARG A 9 -22.64 -6.33 5.42
N ASP A 10 -21.79 -6.54 4.42
CA ASP A 10 -21.91 -5.86 3.12
C ASP A 10 -23.27 -6.18 2.46
N ILE A 11 -23.67 -7.45 2.48
CA ILE A 11 -24.91 -7.92 1.89
C ILE A 11 -26.13 -7.32 2.62
N ASP A 12 -26.12 -7.28 3.95
CA ASP A 12 -27.21 -6.73 4.75
C ASP A 12 -27.34 -5.20 4.57
N LEU A 13 -26.22 -4.49 4.46
CA LEU A 13 -26.21 -3.07 4.14
C LEU A 13 -26.79 -2.80 2.75
N CYS A 14 -26.41 -3.58 1.74
CA CYS A 14 -26.99 -3.47 0.41
C CYS A 14 -28.51 -3.68 0.45
N LYS A 15 -29.00 -4.75 1.09
CA LYS A 15 -30.44 -5.04 1.22
C LYS A 15 -31.20 -3.89 1.90
N SER A 16 -30.66 -3.33 2.98
CA SER A 16 -31.31 -2.27 3.76
C SER A 16 -31.40 -0.93 3.00
N HIS A 17 -30.52 -0.70 2.03
CA HIS A 17 -30.45 0.54 1.25
C HIS A 17 -31.01 0.40 -0.17
N PHE A 18 -31.33 -0.81 -0.62
CA PHE A 18 -31.83 -1.09 -1.97
C PHE A 18 -33.16 -0.40 -2.31
N SER A 19 -33.94 -0.02 -1.29
CA SER A 19 -35.25 0.68 -1.45
C SER A 19 -35.12 2.19 -1.60
N ILE A 20 -33.92 2.75 -1.46
CA ILE A 20 -33.71 4.20 -1.61
C ILE A 20 -33.67 4.51 -3.10
N LYS A 21 -34.67 5.28 -3.58
CA LYS A 21 -34.70 5.78 -4.95
C LYS A 21 -33.53 6.73 -5.14
N HIS A 22 -32.59 6.34 -6.01
CA HIS A 22 -31.49 7.22 -6.41
C HIS A 22 -31.99 8.21 -7.47
N GLU A 23 -31.71 9.52 -7.28
CA GLU A 23 -31.86 10.47 -8.35
C GLU A 23 -30.83 10.15 -9.44
N VAL A 24 -31.29 9.92 -10.66
CA VAL A 24 -30.38 9.71 -11.80
C VAL A 24 -29.83 11.06 -12.22
N HIS A 25 -28.53 11.25 -12.02
CA HIS A 25 -27.85 12.46 -12.47
C HIS A 25 -27.54 12.40 -13.97
N PRO A 26 -27.49 13.54 -14.67
CA PRO A 26 -27.11 13.58 -16.07
C PRO A 26 -25.68 13.02 -16.24
N LYS A 27 -25.45 12.33 -17.36
CA LYS A 27 -24.13 11.84 -17.71
C LYS A 27 -23.18 13.00 -17.90
N VAL A 28 -22.07 13.00 -17.18
CA VAL A 28 -21.00 14.00 -17.28
C VAL A 28 -19.86 13.37 -18.07
N ASP A 29 -19.34 14.09 -19.05
CA ASP A 29 -18.06 13.74 -19.68
C ASP A 29 -16.93 14.23 -18.77
N TYR A 30 -16.19 13.30 -18.19
CA TYR A 30 -15.08 13.58 -17.28
C TYR A 30 -13.73 13.72 -17.99
N LYS A 31 -13.68 13.50 -19.30
CA LYS A 31 -12.43 13.71 -20.05
C LYS A 31 -12.09 15.18 -20.02
N ASP A 32 -10.81 15.48 -19.83
CA ASP A 32 -10.28 16.83 -19.70
C ASP A 32 -10.91 17.65 -18.54
N LYS A 33 -11.28 16.96 -17.47
CA LYS A 33 -11.82 17.53 -16.23
C LYS A 33 -11.14 16.93 -15.00
N VAL A 34 -10.93 17.76 -14.00
CA VAL A 34 -10.49 17.31 -12.67
C VAL A 34 -11.62 17.52 -11.67
N CYS A 35 -11.99 16.44 -10.98
CA CYS A 35 -12.97 16.49 -9.90
C CYS A 35 -12.27 16.86 -8.58
N VAL A 36 -12.49 18.08 -8.10
CA VAL A 36 -11.95 18.52 -6.82
C VAL A 36 -12.81 17.99 -5.69
N LYS A 37 -12.21 17.39 -4.69
CA LYS A 37 -12.86 16.71 -3.57
C LYS A 37 -12.30 17.21 -2.23
N PRO A 38 -13.08 17.11 -1.14
CA PRO A 38 -12.57 17.47 0.19
C PRO A 38 -11.35 16.66 0.63
N TRP A 39 -11.16 15.46 0.08
CA TRP A 39 -10.06 14.56 0.37
C TRP A 39 -8.87 14.69 -0.60
N GLY A 40 -9.00 15.49 -1.68
CA GLY A 40 -7.97 15.67 -2.69
C GLY A 40 -8.57 15.93 -4.07
N HIS A 41 -8.22 15.14 -5.05
CA HIS A 41 -8.82 15.22 -6.38
C HIS A 41 -8.73 13.87 -7.12
N GLU A 42 -9.57 13.75 -8.14
CA GLU A 42 -9.55 12.63 -9.08
C GLU A 42 -9.77 13.11 -10.50
N PHE A 43 -9.30 12.35 -11.47
CA PHE A 43 -9.61 12.57 -12.88
C PHE A 43 -9.62 11.25 -13.66
N LEU A 44 -10.36 11.24 -14.76
CA LEU A 44 -10.42 10.11 -15.67
C LEU A 44 -9.12 10.08 -16.51
N ALA A 45 -8.30 9.05 -16.32
CA ALA A 45 -7.03 8.86 -17.02
C ALA A 45 -7.15 7.97 -18.27
N PHE A 46 -8.20 7.14 -18.35
CA PHE A 46 -8.49 6.29 -19.51
C PHE A 46 -9.93 5.77 -19.44
N GLN A 47 -10.55 5.55 -20.60
CA GLN A 47 -11.85 4.89 -20.69
C GLN A 47 -12.02 4.23 -22.04
N ASN A 48 -12.63 3.03 -22.05
CA ASN A 48 -13.19 2.37 -23.21
C ASN A 48 -14.52 1.68 -22.83
N GLU A 49 -15.02 0.78 -23.69
CA GLU A 49 -16.28 0.06 -23.46
C GLU A 49 -16.22 -0.91 -22.27
N SER A 50 -15.05 -1.36 -21.87
CA SER A 50 -14.84 -2.41 -20.87
C SER A 50 -14.35 -1.88 -19.54
N ILE A 51 -13.54 -0.84 -19.54
CA ILE A 51 -12.87 -0.32 -18.35
C ILE A 51 -12.84 1.20 -18.30
N GLY A 52 -12.77 1.74 -17.07
CA GLY A 52 -12.36 3.11 -16.78
C GLY A 52 -11.18 3.12 -15.82
N ILE A 53 -10.24 4.02 -16.01
CA ILE A 53 -9.11 4.21 -15.10
C ILE A 53 -9.16 5.62 -14.57
N TRP A 54 -9.29 5.73 -13.25
CA TRP A 54 -9.26 6.98 -12.53
C TRP A 54 -7.92 7.15 -11.83
N PHE A 55 -7.40 8.34 -11.86
CA PHE A 55 -6.27 8.75 -11.05
C PHE A 55 -6.79 9.50 -9.83
N LEU A 56 -6.36 9.10 -8.63
CA LEU A 56 -6.76 9.70 -7.37
C LEU A 56 -5.53 10.22 -6.62
N ARG A 57 -5.65 11.43 -6.07
CA ARG A 57 -4.74 11.96 -5.05
C ARG A 57 -5.51 12.14 -3.75
N ILE A 58 -5.09 11.47 -2.71
CA ILE A 58 -5.67 11.58 -1.37
C ILE A 58 -4.67 12.24 -0.44
N THR A 59 -5.07 13.33 0.20
CA THR A 59 -4.24 14.06 1.17
C THR A 59 -4.32 13.41 2.55
N GLY A 60 -3.22 13.45 3.30
CA GLY A 60 -3.11 12.84 4.62
C GLY A 60 -4.20 13.29 5.59
N GLY A 61 -4.71 12.37 6.38
CA GLY A 61 -5.81 12.61 7.31
C GLY A 61 -7.21 12.67 6.68
N ASN A 62 -7.31 12.65 5.35
CA ASN A 62 -8.56 12.64 4.62
C ASN A 62 -8.87 11.25 4.05
N ARG A 63 -10.15 11.02 3.72
CA ARG A 63 -10.63 9.78 3.14
C ARG A 63 -11.90 9.97 2.30
N THR A 64 -12.16 9.05 1.39
CA THR A 64 -13.43 8.99 0.66
C THR A 64 -14.60 8.66 1.60
N SER A 65 -15.82 8.76 1.12
CA SER A 65 -16.99 8.20 1.82
C SER A 65 -16.87 6.67 1.94
N VAL A 66 -17.60 6.08 2.89
CA VAL A 66 -17.82 4.64 2.90
C VAL A 66 -18.91 4.32 1.89
N HIS A 67 -18.57 3.59 0.85
CA HIS A 67 -19.44 3.28 -0.30
C HIS A 67 -19.13 1.92 -0.92
N CYS A 68 -20.01 1.44 -1.75
CA CYS A 68 -19.77 0.32 -2.66
C CYS A 68 -20.29 0.63 -4.05
N HIS A 69 -19.91 -0.18 -5.03
CA HIS A 69 -20.38 -0.15 -6.41
C HIS A 69 -21.31 -1.32 -6.67
N TYR A 70 -22.32 -1.13 -7.52
CA TYR A 70 -23.28 -2.18 -7.86
C TYR A 70 -22.88 -2.98 -9.11
N ASN A 71 -22.32 -2.31 -10.11
CA ASN A 71 -22.17 -2.84 -11.47
C ASN A 71 -20.71 -2.90 -11.93
N LYS A 72 -19.75 -2.63 -11.07
CA LYS A 72 -18.33 -2.67 -11.42
C LYS A 72 -17.49 -3.24 -10.30
N ASP A 73 -16.52 -4.02 -10.69
CA ASP A 73 -15.43 -4.43 -9.83
C ASP A 73 -14.29 -3.41 -9.95
N THR A 74 -13.56 -3.21 -8.88
CA THR A 74 -12.51 -2.20 -8.83
C THR A 74 -11.19 -2.84 -8.43
N THR A 75 -10.12 -2.52 -9.15
CA THR A 75 -8.75 -2.83 -8.71
C THR A 75 -8.00 -1.53 -8.49
N MET A 76 -7.44 -1.34 -7.33
CA MET A 76 -6.63 -0.17 -6.99
C MET A 76 -5.16 -0.56 -7.00
N LEU A 77 -4.33 0.28 -7.61
CA LEU A 77 -2.87 0.18 -7.58
C LEU A 77 -2.30 1.47 -7.00
N VAL A 78 -1.55 1.37 -5.92
CA VAL A 78 -0.88 2.52 -5.32
C VAL A 78 0.38 2.86 -6.10
N LEU A 79 0.44 4.04 -6.67
CA LEU A 79 1.61 4.55 -7.40
C LEU A 79 2.64 5.15 -6.44
N LYS A 80 2.18 5.92 -5.45
CA LYS A 80 3.06 6.58 -4.47
C LYS A 80 2.36 6.75 -3.11
N GLY A 81 3.12 6.57 -2.03
CA GLY A 81 2.60 6.68 -0.66
C GLY A 81 2.04 5.35 -0.13
N SER A 82 1.15 5.42 0.85
CA SER A 82 0.52 4.26 1.48
C SER A 82 -0.98 4.52 1.65
N MET A 83 -1.79 3.71 0.98
CA MET A 83 -3.24 3.79 1.03
C MET A 83 -3.78 3.10 2.27
N ARG A 84 -4.71 3.76 2.94
CA ARG A 84 -5.51 3.21 4.02
C ARG A 84 -6.86 2.78 3.47
N LEU A 85 -7.14 1.49 3.46
CA LEU A 85 -8.42 0.95 3.02
C LEU A 85 -9.22 0.46 4.24
N GLU A 86 -10.32 1.14 4.53
CA GLU A 86 -11.21 0.80 5.66
C GLU A 86 -12.41 0.02 5.14
N LEU A 87 -12.76 -1.05 5.83
CA LEU A 87 -13.91 -1.91 5.53
C LEU A 87 -15.01 -1.74 6.59
N VAL A 88 -16.26 -2.06 6.25
CA VAL A 88 -17.40 -1.91 7.17
C VAL A 88 -17.33 -2.84 8.37
N ASP A 89 -16.57 -3.92 8.27
CA ASP A 89 -16.35 -4.88 9.35
C ASP A 89 -15.39 -4.35 10.43
N GLY A 90 -14.78 -3.18 10.19
CA GLY A 90 -13.82 -2.53 11.07
C GLY A 90 -12.37 -2.82 10.71
N ASP A 91 -12.13 -3.68 9.73
CA ASP A 91 -10.79 -3.98 9.25
C ASP A 91 -10.21 -2.78 8.50
N VAL A 92 -8.91 -2.57 8.71
CA VAL A 92 -8.13 -1.54 8.03
C VAL A 92 -6.91 -2.20 7.38
N LEU A 93 -6.82 -2.08 6.06
CA LEU A 93 -5.69 -2.59 5.29
C LEU A 93 -4.77 -1.44 4.91
N SER A 94 -3.47 -1.68 4.96
CA SER A 94 -2.46 -0.83 4.34
C SER A 94 -2.06 -1.42 2.99
N VAL A 95 -2.17 -0.62 1.95
CA VAL A 95 -1.73 -0.98 0.60
C VAL A 95 -0.63 0.00 0.19
N ASN A 96 0.56 -0.52 -0.04
CA ASN A 96 1.77 0.27 -0.25
C ASN A 96 2.05 0.52 -1.74
N GLU A 97 3.09 1.30 -2.02
CA GLU A 97 3.53 1.57 -3.40
C GLU A 97 3.73 0.27 -4.18
N MET A 98 3.24 0.23 -5.42
CA MET A 98 3.25 -0.92 -6.32
C MET A 98 2.45 -2.14 -5.82
N GLU A 99 1.67 -2.01 -4.76
CA GLU A 99 0.73 -3.04 -4.35
C GLU A 99 -0.65 -2.79 -4.92
N THR A 100 -1.38 -3.89 -5.13
CA THR A 100 -2.75 -3.85 -5.68
C THR A 100 -3.74 -4.48 -4.71
N VAL A 101 -4.96 -3.95 -4.71
CA VAL A 101 -6.10 -4.55 -4.00
C VAL A 101 -7.30 -4.64 -4.95
N TYR A 102 -7.91 -5.82 -5.00
CA TYR A 102 -9.17 -6.06 -5.73
C TYR A 102 -10.35 -5.92 -4.76
N VAL A 103 -11.31 -5.09 -5.13
CA VAL A 103 -12.55 -4.81 -4.39
C VAL A 103 -13.73 -5.20 -5.29
N PRO A 104 -14.45 -6.29 -4.97
CA PRO A 104 -15.60 -6.70 -5.76
C PRO A 104 -16.77 -5.71 -5.59
N HIS A 105 -17.69 -5.72 -6.54
CA HIS A 105 -18.97 -5.03 -6.40
C HIS A 105 -19.66 -5.42 -5.08
N TYR A 106 -20.49 -4.54 -4.54
CA TYR A 106 -21.14 -4.63 -3.22
C TYR A 106 -20.21 -4.63 -2.00
N LYS A 107 -18.87 -4.62 -2.15
CA LYS A 107 -17.96 -4.51 -1.02
C LYS A 107 -17.84 -3.06 -0.57
N PHE A 108 -18.33 -2.76 0.63
CA PHE A 108 -18.23 -1.41 1.20
C PHE A 108 -16.81 -1.12 1.67
N HIS A 109 -16.31 0.03 1.24
CA HIS A 109 -14.97 0.48 1.56
C HIS A 109 -14.86 2.01 1.60
N SER A 110 -13.80 2.50 2.21
CA SER A 110 -13.36 3.89 2.20
C SER A 110 -11.86 3.94 2.00
N ILE A 111 -11.39 4.85 1.16
CA ILE A 111 -9.99 5.00 0.83
C ILE A 111 -9.46 6.25 1.52
N GLY A 112 -8.43 6.11 2.33
CA GLY A 112 -7.70 7.19 2.98
C GLY A 112 -6.21 7.12 2.68
N SER A 113 -5.42 7.90 3.41
CA SER A 113 -3.96 7.92 3.29
C SER A 113 -3.30 7.77 4.64
N PHE A 114 -2.31 6.89 4.74
CA PHE A 114 -1.36 6.82 5.84
C PHE A 114 -0.16 7.75 5.63
N SER A 115 0.08 8.17 4.39
CA SER A 115 1.14 9.12 4.01
C SER A 115 0.61 10.56 4.00
N PRO A 116 1.47 11.60 3.96
CA PRO A 116 1.03 12.97 3.71
C PRO A 116 0.20 13.11 2.43
N GLU A 117 0.51 12.30 1.42
CA GLU A 117 -0.24 12.15 0.17
C GLU A 117 -0.15 10.71 -0.31
N THR A 118 -1.25 10.20 -0.86
CA THR A 118 -1.28 8.92 -1.59
C THR A 118 -1.81 9.16 -3.00
N TYR A 119 -1.11 8.59 -3.97
CA TYR A 119 -1.48 8.61 -5.38
C TYR A 119 -1.74 7.19 -5.84
N LEU A 120 -2.88 6.96 -6.44
CA LEU A 120 -3.28 5.65 -6.93
C LEU A 120 -4.05 5.74 -8.24
N ILE A 121 -4.08 4.65 -8.96
CA ILE A 121 -5.04 4.43 -10.04
C ILE A 121 -6.10 3.43 -9.58
N GLU A 122 -7.33 3.75 -9.91
CA GLU A 122 -8.51 2.93 -9.68
C GLU A 122 -9.00 2.43 -11.03
N ILE A 123 -8.90 1.11 -11.25
CA ILE A 123 -9.29 0.43 -12.48
C ILE A 123 -10.68 -0.14 -12.24
N GLU A 124 -11.67 0.43 -12.90
CA GLU A 124 -13.07 0.01 -12.87
C GLU A 124 -13.32 -0.94 -14.05
N VAL A 125 -13.72 -2.18 -13.78
CA VAL A 125 -14.13 -3.15 -14.80
C VAL A 125 -15.66 -3.25 -14.79
N TYR A 126 -16.29 -2.93 -15.92
CA TYR A 126 -17.74 -2.86 -16.00
C TYR A 126 -18.36 -4.23 -16.24
N ASN A 127 -19.44 -4.52 -15.54
CA ASN A 127 -20.29 -5.67 -15.84
C ASN A 127 -20.98 -5.47 -17.20
N LYS A 128 -21.24 -6.57 -17.90
CA LYS A 128 -21.73 -6.62 -19.30
C LYS A 128 -22.95 -5.75 -19.66
N ASN A 129 -23.64 -5.16 -18.68
CA ASN A 129 -24.83 -4.33 -18.86
C ASN A 129 -24.59 -2.83 -18.62
N THR A 130 -23.37 -2.42 -18.31
CA THR A 130 -23.00 -1.02 -18.07
C THR A 130 -22.01 -0.57 -19.13
N THR A 131 -22.31 0.53 -19.81
CA THR A 131 -21.50 1.04 -20.93
C THR A 131 -20.69 2.31 -20.57
N PHE A 132 -20.57 2.66 -19.26
CA PHE A 132 -19.91 3.90 -18.85
C PHE A 132 -19.35 3.83 -17.44
N SER A 133 -18.28 4.63 -17.19
CA SER A 133 -17.89 5.07 -15.84
C SER A 133 -19.06 5.91 -15.26
N ASP A 134 -20.06 5.24 -14.75
CA ASP A 134 -21.22 5.90 -14.17
C ASP A 134 -20.93 6.19 -12.69
N LYS A 135 -20.69 7.46 -12.37
CA LYS A 135 -20.54 7.91 -10.97
C LYS A 135 -21.83 7.76 -10.16
N ASN A 136 -22.96 7.45 -10.83
CA ASN A 136 -24.22 7.07 -10.16
C ASN A 136 -24.20 5.61 -9.67
N ASP A 137 -23.25 4.80 -10.14
CA ASP A 137 -23.04 3.43 -9.66
C ASP A 137 -22.33 3.41 -8.29
N LEU A 138 -22.92 4.10 -7.32
CA LEU A 138 -22.34 4.26 -6.00
C LEU A 138 -23.42 4.28 -4.92
N LEU A 139 -23.34 3.36 -3.97
CA LEU A 139 -24.14 3.37 -2.75
C LEU A 139 -23.29 3.88 -1.58
N ARG A 140 -23.62 5.06 -1.08
CA ARG A 140 -22.93 5.69 0.05
C ARG A 140 -23.71 5.49 1.34
N ILE A 141 -23.04 5.06 2.41
CA ILE A 141 -23.66 4.89 3.73
C ILE A 141 -23.18 5.91 4.77
N THR A 142 -21.93 6.32 4.71
CA THR A 142 -21.38 7.34 5.63
C THR A 142 -20.39 8.25 4.92
N ASP A 143 -20.34 9.51 5.37
CA ASP A 143 -19.43 10.52 4.85
C ASP A 143 -19.03 11.51 5.95
N ILE A 144 -17.72 11.58 6.25
CA ILE A 144 -17.16 12.51 7.25
C ILE A 144 -17.36 13.99 6.87
N TYR A 145 -17.58 14.29 5.59
CA TYR A 145 -17.81 15.66 5.08
C TYR A 145 -19.29 16.06 5.08
N LYS A 146 -20.16 15.22 5.67
CA LYS A 146 -21.62 15.46 5.79
C LYS A 146 -22.35 15.63 4.43
N ARG A 147 -21.80 15.04 3.35
CA ARG A 147 -22.50 14.96 2.07
C ARG A 147 -23.63 13.93 2.22
N ARG A 148 -24.88 14.39 2.25
CA ARG A 148 -26.06 13.55 2.44
C ARG A 148 -26.57 13.07 1.09
N ASP A 149 -27.20 11.89 1.11
CA ASP A 149 -28.09 11.38 0.07
C ASP A 149 -27.45 11.33 -1.34
N ASN A 150 -26.65 10.36 -1.66
CA ASN A 150 -26.16 10.01 -3.02
C ASN A 150 -26.09 11.15 -4.09
N LYS A 151 -26.17 12.41 -3.66
CA LYS A 151 -25.99 13.61 -4.49
C LYS A 151 -24.52 13.84 -4.79
N TYR A 152 -23.88 12.80 -5.32
CA TYR A 152 -22.45 12.82 -5.58
C TYR A 152 -22.12 13.94 -6.56
N GLU A 153 -22.89 14.02 -7.65
CA GLU A 153 -22.60 14.92 -8.77
C GLU A 153 -22.93 16.40 -8.48
N THR A 154 -23.86 16.70 -7.58
CA THR A 154 -24.18 18.10 -7.23
C THR A 154 -23.17 18.77 -6.31
N SER A 155 -22.22 18.01 -5.73
CA SER A 155 -21.18 18.53 -4.85
C SER A 155 -19.79 18.47 -5.47
N ILE A 156 -19.66 18.14 -6.76
CA ILE A 156 -18.39 18.05 -7.46
C ILE A 156 -18.04 19.42 -8.01
N GLU A 157 -16.89 19.92 -7.62
CA GLU A 157 -16.24 21.03 -8.29
C GLU A 157 -15.40 20.48 -9.45
N LEU A 158 -15.82 20.75 -10.68
CA LEU A 158 -15.06 20.43 -11.89
C LEU A 158 -14.11 21.58 -12.21
N SER A 159 -12.84 21.26 -12.39
CA SER A 159 -11.80 22.21 -12.74
C SER A 159 -11.23 21.91 -14.13
N ASP A 160 -11.05 22.96 -14.92
CA ASP A 160 -10.34 22.96 -16.21
C ASP A 160 -8.86 23.31 -16.04
N GLU A 161 -8.38 23.57 -14.83
CA GLU A 161 -6.97 23.87 -14.52
C GLU A 161 -6.12 22.59 -14.52
N LEU A 162 -6.03 21.91 -15.64
CA LEU A 162 -5.45 20.57 -15.79
C LEU A 162 -4.00 20.47 -15.29
N GLU A 163 -3.16 21.44 -15.65
CA GLU A 163 -1.74 21.48 -15.27
C GLU A 163 -1.55 21.56 -13.74
N LYS A 164 -2.38 22.33 -13.07
CA LYS A 164 -2.35 22.50 -11.60
C LYS A 164 -2.51 21.18 -10.86
N TYR A 165 -3.28 20.24 -11.42
CA TYR A 165 -3.58 18.94 -10.81
C TYR A 165 -2.75 17.81 -11.40
N GLY A 166 -1.85 18.10 -12.36
CA GLY A 166 -1.02 17.09 -13.01
C GLY A 166 -1.84 16.10 -13.84
N TYR A 167 -2.88 16.60 -14.52
CA TYR A 167 -3.76 15.80 -15.36
C TYR A 167 -2.99 15.14 -16.51
N PHE A 168 -3.34 13.88 -16.79
CA PHE A 168 -2.90 13.14 -17.97
C PHE A 168 -4.00 12.17 -18.44
N TYR A 169 -3.91 11.75 -19.69
CA TYR A 169 -4.81 10.76 -20.28
C TYR A 169 -3.99 9.74 -21.09
N PHE A 170 -4.24 8.46 -20.87
CA PHE A 170 -3.54 7.35 -21.53
C PHE A 170 -4.03 7.19 -22.97
N ALA A 171 -3.45 7.95 -23.88
CA ALA A 171 -3.62 7.79 -25.32
C ALA A 171 -2.55 6.84 -25.88
N ASP A 172 -2.65 6.52 -27.18
CA ASP A 172 -1.62 5.77 -27.89
C ASP A 172 -0.28 6.50 -27.79
N ASP A 173 0.79 5.72 -27.61
CA ASP A 173 2.16 6.23 -27.42
C ASP A 173 2.37 7.18 -26.21
N PHE A 174 1.43 7.16 -25.26
CA PHE A 174 1.57 7.94 -24.02
C PHE A 174 2.77 7.47 -23.21
N GLU A 175 3.60 8.40 -22.76
CA GLU A 175 4.71 8.13 -21.84
C GLU A 175 4.92 9.32 -20.92
N THR A 176 5.05 9.08 -19.62
CA THR A 176 5.38 10.08 -18.61
C THR A 176 6.07 9.47 -17.40
N ILE A 177 6.79 10.31 -16.65
CA ILE A 177 7.28 9.96 -15.32
C ILE A 177 6.55 10.81 -14.29
N PHE A 178 5.72 10.16 -13.49
CA PHE A 178 4.98 10.77 -12.40
C PHE A 178 5.58 10.34 -11.05
N LYS A 179 6.21 11.27 -10.32
CA LYS A 179 6.78 11.01 -8.99
C LYS A 179 7.59 9.70 -8.92
N ASP A 180 8.53 9.54 -9.83
CA ASP A 180 9.39 8.35 -9.97
C ASP A 180 8.65 7.08 -10.44
N VAL A 181 7.45 7.21 -10.96
CA VAL A 181 6.73 6.11 -11.61
C VAL A 181 6.61 6.43 -13.10
N GLU A 182 7.23 5.59 -13.92
CA GLU A 182 7.07 5.62 -15.36
C GLU A 182 5.74 4.95 -15.73
N LEU A 183 4.92 5.66 -16.50
CA LEU A 183 3.65 5.21 -17.05
C LEU A 183 3.78 5.27 -18.57
N LYS A 184 3.63 4.13 -19.23
CA LYS A 184 3.82 4.02 -20.69
C LYS A 184 2.77 3.15 -21.33
N VAL A 185 2.12 3.65 -22.38
CA VAL A 185 1.22 2.87 -23.23
C VAL A 185 2.01 2.32 -24.42
N SER A 186 1.87 1.03 -24.68
CA SER A 186 2.54 0.34 -25.80
C SER A 186 1.76 -0.89 -26.23
N ASN A 187 2.07 -1.40 -27.42
CA ASN A 187 1.54 -2.66 -27.95
C ASN A 187 2.36 -3.90 -27.53
N LYS A 188 3.33 -3.73 -26.63
CA LYS A 188 4.17 -4.80 -26.09
C LYS A 188 4.23 -4.71 -24.59
N VAL A 189 4.27 -5.86 -23.94
CA VAL A 189 4.52 -5.95 -22.51
C VAL A 189 5.97 -5.55 -22.22
N ASP A 190 6.17 -4.64 -21.30
CA ASP A 190 7.50 -4.35 -20.75
C ASP A 190 7.80 -5.32 -19.62
N GLU A 191 8.65 -6.29 -19.87
CA GLU A 191 9.07 -7.31 -18.90
C GLU A 191 9.81 -6.72 -17.69
N THR A 192 10.27 -5.46 -17.79
CA THR A 192 10.96 -4.74 -16.71
C THR A 192 10.02 -3.92 -15.87
N SER A 193 8.73 -3.82 -16.24
CA SER A 193 7.72 -3.10 -15.47
C SER A 193 7.32 -3.85 -14.21
N ASN A 194 6.87 -3.11 -13.18
CA ASN A 194 6.29 -3.70 -11.99
C ASN A 194 4.91 -4.30 -12.28
N HIS A 195 4.15 -3.63 -13.15
CA HIS A 195 2.83 -4.06 -13.59
C HIS A 195 2.64 -3.75 -15.07
N SER A 196 1.95 -4.64 -15.77
CA SER A 196 1.43 -4.41 -17.12
C SER A 196 -0.07 -4.66 -17.11
N LEU A 197 -0.86 -3.64 -17.42
CA LEU A 197 -2.31 -3.66 -17.44
C LEU A 197 -2.81 -3.67 -18.88
N ILE A 198 -3.73 -4.57 -19.23
CA ILE A 198 -4.35 -4.59 -20.56
C ILE A 198 -5.34 -3.43 -20.64
N LEU A 199 -5.15 -2.54 -21.62
CA LEU A 199 -6.08 -1.44 -21.94
C LEU A 199 -7.08 -1.87 -23.03
N HIS A 200 -6.59 -2.45 -24.11
CA HIS A 200 -7.38 -2.98 -25.22
C HIS A 200 -6.95 -4.38 -25.58
N GLY A 201 -7.84 -5.11 -26.24
CA GLY A 201 -7.57 -6.47 -26.72
C GLY A 201 -7.58 -7.50 -25.62
N SER A 202 -7.02 -8.65 -25.91
CA SER A 202 -6.95 -9.77 -24.98
C SER A 202 -5.75 -10.67 -25.24
N ILE A 203 -5.32 -11.39 -24.22
CA ILE A 203 -4.22 -12.34 -24.29
C ILE A 203 -4.63 -13.71 -23.77
N ASN A 204 -4.02 -14.76 -24.33
CA ASN A 204 -4.15 -16.14 -23.85
C ASN A 204 -2.86 -16.54 -23.10
N THR A 205 -2.97 -16.81 -21.81
CA THR A 205 -1.85 -17.26 -20.99
C THR A 205 -1.65 -18.79 -21.04
N GLY A 206 -2.42 -19.51 -21.86
CA GLY A 206 -2.44 -20.97 -21.89
C GLY A 206 -3.39 -21.59 -20.88
N THR A 207 -3.70 -20.91 -19.79
CA THR A 207 -4.66 -21.37 -18.76
C THR A 207 -5.95 -20.56 -18.71
N LYS A 208 -5.90 -19.30 -19.12
CA LYS A 208 -7.04 -18.37 -19.14
C LYS A 208 -6.85 -17.29 -20.20
N ILE A 209 -7.97 -16.66 -20.58
CA ILE A 209 -7.98 -15.44 -21.39
C ILE A 209 -8.07 -14.25 -20.45
N LEU A 210 -7.14 -13.30 -20.63
CA LEU A 210 -7.14 -12.02 -19.90
C LEU A 210 -7.55 -10.92 -20.88
N GLY A 211 -8.49 -10.09 -20.46
CA GLY A 211 -9.00 -8.93 -21.22
C GLY A 211 -8.66 -7.60 -20.52
N PRO A 212 -9.25 -6.49 -21.01
CA PRO A 212 -9.03 -5.15 -20.44
C PRO A 212 -9.30 -5.12 -18.93
N GLY A 213 -8.44 -4.39 -18.21
CA GLY A 213 -8.46 -4.32 -16.74
C GLY A 213 -7.70 -5.45 -16.03
N SER A 214 -7.20 -6.44 -16.77
CA SER A 214 -6.38 -7.51 -16.20
C SER A 214 -4.90 -7.14 -16.17
N PHE A 215 -4.23 -7.50 -15.06
CA PHE A 215 -2.78 -7.42 -14.98
C PHE A 215 -2.12 -8.66 -15.57
N VAL A 216 -1.02 -8.44 -16.27
CA VAL A 216 -0.14 -9.46 -16.83
C VAL A 216 1.14 -9.48 -15.99
N TYR A 217 1.58 -10.66 -15.61
CA TYR A 217 2.80 -10.85 -14.82
C TYR A 217 3.90 -11.49 -15.65
N SER A 218 5.16 -11.19 -15.28
CA SER A 218 6.32 -11.81 -15.88
C SER A 218 6.24 -13.35 -15.75
N GLY A 219 6.36 -14.07 -16.86
CA GLY A 219 6.23 -15.53 -16.91
C GLY A 219 4.90 -16.05 -17.47
N ASP A 220 3.90 -15.18 -17.68
CA ASP A 220 2.73 -15.56 -18.46
C ASP A 220 3.14 -15.80 -19.91
N VAL A 221 2.68 -16.91 -20.49
CA VAL A 221 2.88 -17.17 -21.94
C VAL A 221 1.96 -16.22 -22.69
N LEU A 222 2.55 -15.29 -23.44
CA LEU A 222 1.82 -14.21 -24.09
C LEU A 222 1.54 -14.56 -25.56
N ASN A 223 0.29 -14.97 -25.83
CA ASN A 223 -0.23 -15.02 -27.20
C ASN A 223 -1.33 -13.95 -27.29
N CYS A 224 -1.04 -12.83 -27.94
CA CYS A 224 -2.06 -11.82 -28.23
C CYS A 224 -3.12 -12.46 -29.14
N LEU A 225 -4.38 -12.35 -28.76
CA LEU A 225 -5.52 -12.86 -29.52
C LEU A 225 -6.05 -11.82 -30.50
N GLU A 226 -5.71 -10.55 -30.31
CA GLU A 226 -6.10 -9.43 -31.15
C GLU A 226 -4.86 -8.64 -31.58
N ASP A 227 -4.82 -8.23 -32.85
CA ASP A 227 -3.66 -7.53 -33.42
C ASP A 227 -3.41 -6.14 -32.79
N GLU A 228 -4.43 -5.55 -32.15
CA GLU A 228 -4.38 -4.21 -31.51
C GLU A 228 -4.36 -4.27 -29.99
N THR A 229 -3.78 -5.31 -29.39
CA THR A 229 -3.66 -5.37 -27.94
C THR A 229 -2.69 -4.31 -27.43
N THR A 230 -3.17 -3.46 -26.48
CA THR A 230 -2.36 -2.40 -25.86
C THR A 230 -2.29 -2.57 -24.36
N PHE A 231 -1.16 -2.15 -23.80
CA PHE A 231 -0.83 -2.28 -22.38
C PHE A 231 -0.42 -0.95 -21.79
N LEU A 232 -0.81 -0.72 -20.54
CA LEU A 232 -0.21 0.29 -19.69
C LEU A 232 0.87 -0.37 -18.83
N SER A 233 2.12 -0.08 -19.12
CA SER A 233 3.26 -0.47 -18.29
C SER A 233 3.46 0.54 -17.18
N ILE A 234 3.61 0.05 -15.96
CA ILE A 234 3.77 0.85 -14.74
C ILE A 234 5.07 0.39 -14.08
N LYS A 235 6.05 1.27 -14.02
CA LYS A 235 7.40 0.97 -13.55
C LYS A 235 7.86 2.01 -12.55
N ASN A 236 8.27 1.57 -11.38
CA ASN A 236 8.96 2.45 -10.43
C ASN A 236 10.40 2.65 -10.89
N VAL A 237 10.76 3.88 -11.33
CA VAL A 237 12.10 4.25 -11.83
C VAL A 237 12.89 5.06 -10.80
N GLY A 238 12.27 5.42 -9.68
CA GLY A 238 12.94 6.08 -8.56
C GLY A 238 13.87 5.13 -7.80
N CYS A 239 14.63 5.68 -6.89
CA CYS A 239 15.33 4.88 -5.88
C CYS A 239 14.28 4.14 -5.05
N THR A 240 14.01 2.89 -5.39
CA THR A 240 12.89 2.11 -4.86
C THR A 240 13.20 1.71 -3.42
N THR A 241 12.77 2.54 -2.48
CA THR A 241 12.83 2.19 -1.05
C THR A 241 11.76 1.15 -0.67
N ASN A 242 10.78 0.89 -1.54
CA ASN A 242 9.71 -0.08 -1.28
C ASN A 242 10.14 -1.54 -1.42
N HIS A 243 11.16 -1.84 -2.23
CA HIS A 243 11.74 -3.18 -2.24
C HIS A 243 12.29 -3.59 -0.86
N LYS A 244 12.46 -2.64 0.05
CA LYS A 244 12.89 -2.92 1.42
C LYS A 244 11.79 -3.51 2.29
N ILE A 245 10.51 -3.32 1.94
CA ILE A 245 9.40 -3.87 2.71
C ILE A 245 9.16 -5.31 2.27
N VAL A 246 9.17 -6.22 3.23
CA VAL A 246 8.97 -7.65 3.01
C VAL A 246 7.96 -8.18 4.00
N HIS A 247 6.91 -8.85 3.51
CA HIS A 247 5.99 -9.57 4.37
C HIS A 247 6.61 -10.88 4.84
N CYS A 248 6.28 -11.29 6.07
CA CYS A 248 6.73 -12.55 6.65
C CYS A 248 5.96 -13.73 6.04
N ASN A 249 6.22 -14.02 4.77
CA ASN A 249 5.55 -15.03 3.97
C ASN A 249 6.55 -15.70 3.00
N GLU A 250 6.05 -16.31 1.94
CA GLU A 250 6.88 -16.92 0.87
C GLU A 250 7.84 -15.92 0.20
N GLN A 251 7.49 -14.61 0.17
CA GLN A 251 8.39 -13.59 -0.36
C GLN A 251 9.69 -13.51 0.45
N LEU A 252 9.61 -13.48 1.78
CA LEU A 252 10.79 -13.48 2.67
C LEU A 252 11.62 -14.74 2.46
N LYS A 253 10.99 -15.92 2.38
CA LYS A 253 11.70 -17.18 2.12
C LYS A 253 12.41 -17.17 0.77
N ASN A 254 11.80 -16.60 -0.26
CA ASN A 254 12.41 -16.50 -1.59
C ASN A 254 13.63 -15.56 -1.58
N ILE A 255 13.55 -14.42 -0.89
CA ILE A 255 14.68 -13.51 -0.72
C ILE A 255 15.85 -14.22 -0.02
N ILE A 256 15.57 -14.97 1.03
CA ILE A 256 16.60 -15.72 1.78
C ILE A 256 17.23 -16.79 0.90
N LYS A 257 16.42 -17.59 0.19
CA LYS A 257 16.90 -18.67 -0.69
C LYS A 257 17.71 -18.16 -1.89
N ALA A 258 17.37 -16.98 -2.40
CA ALA A 258 18.06 -16.40 -3.56
C ALA A 258 19.40 -15.74 -3.22
N ASN A 259 19.76 -15.63 -1.92
CA ASN A 259 20.95 -14.93 -1.48
C ASN A 259 21.88 -15.83 -0.66
N ASP A 260 23.08 -16.07 -1.19
CA ASP A 260 24.23 -16.66 -0.46
C ASP A 260 24.92 -15.63 0.47
N LYS A 261 24.22 -14.57 0.86
CA LYS A 261 24.77 -13.44 1.60
C LYS A 261 24.57 -13.61 3.09
N LYS A 262 25.48 -13.02 3.86
CA LYS A 262 25.41 -13.05 5.33
C LYS A 262 24.32 -12.11 5.84
N ILE A 263 23.24 -12.69 6.39
CA ILE A 263 22.08 -11.98 6.89
C ILE A 263 22.29 -11.58 8.35
N VAL A 264 22.08 -10.30 8.64
CA VAL A 264 21.98 -9.73 9.98
C VAL A 264 20.53 -9.36 10.25
N LEU A 265 20.01 -9.75 11.40
CA LEU A 265 18.67 -9.39 11.84
C LEU A 265 18.71 -8.57 13.12
N THR A 266 17.91 -7.54 13.22
CA THR A 266 17.68 -6.76 14.44
C THR A 266 16.21 -6.43 14.61
N SER A 267 15.79 -6.13 15.83
CA SER A 267 14.42 -5.66 16.10
C SER A 267 14.40 -4.59 17.17
N GLY A 268 13.37 -3.73 17.13
CA GLY A 268 13.19 -2.68 18.13
C GLY A 268 11.92 -1.85 17.94
N CYS A 269 11.65 -1.03 18.94
CA CYS A 269 10.52 -0.09 18.89
C CYS A 269 10.76 1.04 17.89
N PHE A 270 11.96 1.63 17.91
CA PHE A 270 12.38 2.73 17.03
C PHE A 270 11.32 3.84 16.92
N ASP A 271 10.75 4.25 18.04
CA ASP A 271 9.62 5.18 18.07
C ASP A 271 9.99 6.58 17.57
N ILE A 272 10.87 7.28 18.29
CA ILE A 272 11.48 8.54 17.82
C ILE A 272 12.90 8.19 17.38
N ILE A 273 13.15 8.26 16.06
CA ILE A 273 14.49 8.00 15.51
C ILE A 273 15.46 9.09 15.98
N HIS A 274 16.64 8.67 16.41
CA HIS A 274 17.74 9.52 16.82
C HIS A 274 19.08 8.92 16.41
N VAL A 275 20.16 9.70 16.50
CA VAL A 275 21.49 9.29 16.05
C VAL A 275 21.97 7.98 16.70
N GLY A 276 21.56 7.67 17.92
CA GLY A 276 21.88 6.40 18.58
C GLY A 276 21.28 5.19 17.85
N HIS A 277 20.05 5.30 17.32
CA HIS A 277 19.46 4.26 16.48
C HIS A 277 20.24 4.09 15.18
N ILE A 278 20.58 5.19 14.49
CA ILE A 278 21.36 5.14 13.24
C ILE A 278 22.72 4.51 13.48
N HIS A 279 23.40 4.90 14.55
CA HIS A 279 24.68 4.30 14.91
C HIS A 279 24.57 2.77 15.09
N ASN A 280 23.56 2.30 15.83
CA ASN A 280 23.35 0.88 16.06
C ASN A 280 23.01 0.13 14.76
N LEU A 281 22.23 0.72 13.86
CA LEU A 281 21.91 0.12 12.56
C LEU A 281 23.15 0.00 11.67
N ILE A 282 24.01 1.02 11.62
CA ILE A 282 25.29 0.97 10.90
C ILE A 282 26.19 -0.11 11.50
N GLN A 283 26.30 -0.18 12.84
CA GLN A 283 27.07 -1.23 13.52
C GLN A 283 26.48 -2.63 13.26
N ALA A 284 25.16 -2.77 13.19
CA ALA A 284 24.51 -4.01 12.82
C ALA A 284 24.86 -4.41 11.39
N LYS A 285 24.72 -3.50 10.42
CA LYS A 285 25.05 -3.73 9.00
C LYS A 285 26.51 -4.20 8.82
N ASN A 286 27.44 -3.68 9.57
CA ASN A 286 28.85 -4.08 9.51
C ASN A 286 29.12 -5.54 9.93
N ASN A 287 28.11 -6.28 10.37
CA ASN A 287 28.23 -7.69 10.72
C ASN A 287 27.78 -8.66 9.60
N GLY A 288 27.35 -8.14 8.47
CA GLY A 288 26.95 -8.96 7.33
C GLY A 288 26.60 -8.13 6.09
N ASP A 289 26.17 -8.83 5.07
CA ASP A 289 25.91 -8.24 3.75
C ASP A 289 24.49 -7.67 3.64
N ILE A 290 23.53 -8.24 4.37
CA ILE A 290 22.12 -7.87 4.37
C ILE A 290 21.69 -7.55 5.80
N LEU A 291 21.18 -6.34 6.04
CA LEU A 291 20.53 -5.96 7.29
C LEU A 291 19.01 -6.00 7.13
N MET A 292 18.38 -6.91 7.87
CA MET A 292 16.92 -7.00 8.02
C MET A 292 16.50 -6.42 9.37
N VAL A 293 15.43 -5.62 9.38
CA VAL A 293 14.93 -4.96 10.58
C VAL A 293 13.46 -5.33 10.81
N CYS A 294 13.14 -5.77 12.04
CA CYS A 294 11.76 -5.94 12.48
C CYS A 294 11.37 -4.77 13.40
N LEU A 295 10.31 -4.05 13.04
CA LEU A 295 9.76 -2.97 13.85
C LEU A 295 8.65 -3.51 14.75
N SER A 296 8.70 -3.19 16.05
CA SER A 296 7.58 -3.54 16.97
C SER A 296 6.30 -2.81 16.56
N SER A 297 5.16 -3.48 16.65
CA SER A 297 3.85 -2.87 16.43
C SER A 297 3.53 -1.80 17.48
N ASP A 298 2.53 -0.97 17.22
CA ASP A 298 2.09 0.05 18.16
C ASP A 298 1.55 -0.59 19.45
N GLU A 299 0.84 -1.72 19.34
CA GLU A 299 0.30 -2.42 20.49
C GLU A 299 1.41 -3.03 21.37
N GLN A 300 2.45 -3.60 20.75
CA GLN A 300 3.61 -4.09 21.49
C GLN A 300 4.34 -2.95 22.23
N ILE A 301 4.49 -1.80 21.58
CA ILE A 301 5.13 -0.64 22.21
C ILE A 301 4.29 -0.12 23.38
N LYS A 302 2.97 -0.04 23.24
CA LYS A 302 2.07 0.33 24.35
C LYS A 302 2.24 -0.60 25.55
N LYS A 303 2.31 -1.92 25.30
CA LYS A 303 2.54 -2.92 26.36
C LYS A 303 3.89 -2.74 27.06
N LEU A 304 4.96 -2.44 26.30
CA LEU A 304 6.32 -2.35 26.81
C LEU A 304 6.67 -0.99 27.43
N LYS A 305 6.12 0.11 26.91
CA LYS A 305 6.55 1.49 27.22
C LYS A 305 5.41 2.39 27.76
N GLY A 306 4.20 1.86 27.87
CA GLY A 306 3.03 2.57 28.37
C GLY A 306 2.10 3.09 27.28
N LYS A 307 0.85 3.40 27.67
CA LYS A 307 -0.25 3.75 26.77
C LYS A 307 -0.02 4.98 25.87
N ASP A 308 0.86 5.89 26.31
CA ASP A 308 1.17 7.14 25.58
C ASP A 308 2.29 6.93 24.53
N ARG A 309 2.67 5.69 24.28
CA ARG A 309 3.68 5.30 23.28
C ARG A 309 3.07 4.30 22.28
N PRO A 310 3.52 4.27 21.02
CA PRO A 310 4.56 5.12 20.43
C PRO A 310 4.07 6.54 20.14
N VAL A 311 5.01 7.48 19.94
CA VAL A 311 4.74 8.83 19.44
C VAL A 311 4.49 8.78 17.93
N ASN A 312 5.35 8.06 17.20
CA ASN A 312 5.19 7.80 15.78
C ASN A 312 4.50 6.44 15.59
N ASN A 313 3.40 6.42 14.84
CA ASN A 313 2.69 5.18 14.53
C ASN A 313 3.57 4.22 13.71
N TYR A 314 3.12 2.98 13.56
CA TYR A 314 3.86 1.91 12.90
C TYR A 314 4.30 2.28 11.48
N TRP A 315 3.40 2.85 10.70
CA TRP A 315 3.66 3.21 9.30
C TRP A 315 4.59 4.41 9.16
N ASP A 316 4.51 5.40 10.04
CA ASP A 316 5.47 6.51 10.07
C ASP A 316 6.88 6.00 10.35
N ARG A 317 7.02 5.04 11.28
CA ARG A 317 8.31 4.42 11.60
C ARG A 317 8.86 3.61 10.42
N ILE A 318 8.03 2.83 9.73
CA ILE A 318 8.40 2.10 8.51
C ILE A 318 8.89 3.07 7.44
N ASN A 319 8.16 4.17 7.18
CA ASN A 319 8.52 5.15 6.18
C ASN A 319 9.86 5.83 6.47
N LEU A 320 10.17 6.10 7.73
CA LEU A 320 11.50 6.58 8.13
C LEU A 320 12.58 5.52 7.86
N PHE A 321 12.33 4.26 8.18
CA PHE A 321 13.29 3.17 7.98
C PHE A 321 13.57 2.86 6.51
N LYS A 322 12.60 3.05 5.63
CA LYS A 322 12.81 2.94 4.17
C LYS A 322 13.90 3.88 3.66
N MET A 323 14.04 5.06 4.27
CA MET A 323 15.02 6.08 3.89
C MET A 323 16.41 5.84 4.50
N ILE A 324 16.57 4.88 5.41
CA ILE A 324 17.87 4.58 6.03
C ILE A 324 18.67 3.68 5.09
N GLU A 325 19.77 4.20 4.56
CA GLU A 325 20.58 3.54 3.54
C GLU A 325 21.10 2.16 3.99
N CYS A 326 21.56 2.03 5.22
CA CYS A 326 22.13 0.78 5.72
C CYS A 326 21.10 -0.34 6.01
N VAL A 327 19.80 -0.05 5.93
CA VAL A 327 18.72 -1.04 6.06
C VAL A 327 18.37 -1.59 4.68
N ASP A 328 18.53 -2.89 4.47
CA ASP A 328 18.22 -3.54 3.20
C ASP A 328 16.75 -4.00 3.16
N TYR A 329 16.24 -4.56 4.28
CA TYR A 329 14.85 -5.03 4.35
C TYR A 329 14.21 -4.69 5.69
N ILE A 330 12.92 -4.39 5.63
CA ILE A 330 12.02 -4.17 6.77
C ILE A 330 10.98 -5.29 6.73
N ILE A 331 10.97 -6.15 7.74
CA ILE A 331 10.03 -7.25 7.82
C ILE A 331 8.78 -6.74 8.54
N LEU A 332 7.63 -6.82 7.85
CA LEU A 332 6.34 -6.52 8.43
C LEU A 332 5.82 -7.71 9.22
N TYR A 333 5.31 -7.44 10.42
CA TYR A 333 4.45 -8.38 11.13
C TYR A 333 3.04 -8.26 10.53
N ASP A 334 2.35 -9.39 10.31
CA ASP A 334 0.92 -9.34 10.06
C ASP A 334 0.22 -8.88 11.35
N GLU A 335 -0.49 -7.75 11.28
CA GLU A 335 -1.21 -7.17 12.43
C GLU A 335 -2.31 -8.09 12.98
N VAL A 336 -2.71 -9.11 12.22
CA VAL A 336 -3.81 -10.04 12.54
C VAL A 336 -3.43 -11.09 13.60
N ASN A 337 -2.17 -11.42 13.74
CA ASN A 337 -1.72 -12.40 14.73
C ASN A 337 -0.96 -11.73 15.86
N ASN A 338 -1.70 -11.27 16.89
CA ASN A 338 -1.19 -10.90 18.22
C ASN A 338 0.34 -10.85 18.30
N ASP A 339 0.89 -9.65 18.09
CA ASP A 339 2.30 -9.31 18.15
C ASP A 339 2.89 -9.74 19.51
N THR A 340 3.34 -10.97 19.53
CA THR A 340 3.94 -11.61 20.70
C THR A 340 5.42 -11.85 20.47
N GLU A 341 6.16 -12.13 21.53
CA GLU A 341 7.54 -12.66 21.42
C GLU A 341 7.59 -13.94 20.56
N GLU A 342 6.48 -14.66 20.43
CA GLU A 342 6.33 -15.84 19.58
C GLU A 342 6.42 -15.48 18.11
N THR A 343 5.77 -14.40 17.66
CA THR A 343 5.83 -13.92 16.26
C THR A 343 7.25 -13.52 15.87
N LEU A 344 7.99 -12.83 16.75
CA LEU A 344 9.39 -12.52 16.50
C LEU A 344 10.24 -13.81 16.45
N GLY A 345 9.92 -14.80 17.29
CA GLY A 345 10.54 -16.11 17.27
C GLY A 345 10.34 -16.84 15.94
N GLU A 346 9.13 -16.82 15.39
CA GLU A 346 8.82 -17.39 14.07
C GLU A 346 9.60 -16.69 12.95
N ILE A 347 9.65 -15.36 12.94
CA ILE A 347 10.46 -14.61 11.98
C ILE A 347 11.94 -15.00 12.06
N MET A 348 12.48 -15.11 13.27
CA MET A 348 13.87 -15.54 13.47
C MET A 348 14.12 -16.95 12.93
N GLN A 349 13.18 -17.87 13.08
CA GLN A 349 13.28 -19.22 12.53
C GLN A 349 13.18 -19.25 11.00
N ILE A 350 12.32 -18.41 10.41
CA ILE A 350 12.21 -18.29 8.95
C ILE A 350 13.46 -17.65 8.36
N VAL A 351 13.97 -16.57 8.98
CA VAL A 351 15.15 -15.85 8.50
C VAL A 351 16.42 -16.65 8.74
N ASP A 352 16.52 -17.43 9.82
CA ASP A 352 17.73 -18.11 10.30
C ASP A 352 18.98 -17.21 10.19
N PRO A 353 18.98 -16.05 10.87
CA PRO A 353 20.00 -15.03 10.65
C PRO A 353 21.39 -15.52 11.03
N HIS A 354 22.37 -15.17 10.24
CA HIS A 354 23.79 -15.45 10.56
C HIS A 354 24.23 -14.71 11.82
N VAL A 355 23.66 -13.53 12.09
CA VAL A 355 23.90 -12.74 13.29
C VAL A 355 22.59 -12.07 13.73
N TRP A 356 22.23 -12.27 14.99
CA TRP A 356 21.19 -11.49 15.66
C TRP A 356 21.84 -10.35 16.44
N VAL A 357 21.38 -9.12 16.23
CA VAL A 357 21.95 -7.93 16.85
C VAL A 357 20.92 -7.25 17.76
N LYS A 358 21.35 -6.90 18.99
CA LYS A 358 20.56 -6.12 19.96
C LYS A 358 21.40 -5.03 20.61
N GLY A 359 20.73 -4.00 21.16
CA GLY A 359 21.37 -2.99 22.00
C GLY A 359 21.74 -3.51 23.38
N SER A 360 22.54 -2.74 24.12
CA SER A 360 23.06 -3.08 25.45
C SER A 360 22.00 -3.20 26.55
N ASP A 361 20.72 -2.98 26.25
CA ASP A 361 19.61 -3.23 27.16
C ASP A 361 19.33 -4.72 27.40
N TYR A 362 19.99 -5.60 26.63
CA TYR A 362 19.87 -7.04 26.67
C TYR A 362 21.22 -7.72 26.94
N THR A 363 21.19 -8.89 27.59
CA THR A 363 22.35 -9.76 27.67
C THR A 363 22.21 -10.97 26.74
N VAL A 364 23.35 -11.56 26.36
CA VAL A 364 23.34 -12.78 25.51
C VAL A 364 22.57 -13.92 26.19
N GLU A 365 22.69 -14.06 27.50
CA GLU A 365 22.01 -15.07 28.29
C GLU A 365 20.49 -14.90 28.26
N GLN A 366 19.99 -13.66 28.41
CA GLN A 366 18.57 -13.35 28.33
C GLN A 366 18.00 -13.69 26.94
N ILE A 367 18.76 -13.40 25.89
CA ILE A 367 18.32 -13.72 24.52
C ILE A 367 18.35 -15.23 24.29
N ARG A 368 19.39 -15.93 24.69
CA ARG A 368 19.51 -17.38 24.52
C ARG A 368 18.48 -18.18 25.31
N SER A 369 18.07 -17.68 26.47
CA SER A 369 17.02 -18.36 27.26
C SER A 369 15.66 -18.39 26.52
N LYS A 370 15.39 -17.36 25.70
CA LYS A 370 14.17 -17.23 24.91
C LYS A 370 14.29 -17.84 23.51
N HIS A 371 15.48 -17.75 22.91
CA HIS A 371 15.74 -18.13 21.52
C HIS A 371 17.01 -19.00 21.43
N PRO A 372 16.97 -20.25 21.94
CA PRO A 372 18.16 -21.11 22.02
C PRO A 372 18.72 -21.54 20.66
N TYR A 373 17.95 -21.42 19.60
CA TYR A 373 18.34 -21.77 18.24
C TYR A 373 19.20 -20.72 17.53
N LEU A 374 19.34 -19.50 18.08
CA LEU A 374 20.17 -18.47 17.49
C LEU A 374 21.66 -18.82 17.56
N ARG A 375 22.32 -18.83 16.40
CA ARG A 375 23.75 -19.23 16.29
C ARG A 375 24.67 -18.18 16.86
N ASN A 376 24.54 -16.92 16.41
CA ASN A 376 25.38 -15.80 16.83
C ASN A 376 24.52 -14.63 17.31
N ILE A 377 24.79 -14.20 18.55
CA ILE A 377 24.15 -13.05 19.17
C ILE A 377 25.24 -11.99 19.39
N LYS A 378 24.99 -10.76 18.95
CA LYS A 378 25.88 -9.63 19.18
C LYS A 378 25.15 -8.50 19.89
N ILE A 379 25.70 -8.09 21.02
CA ILE A 379 25.22 -6.93 21.76
C ILE A 379 26.04 -5.71 21.34
N LEU A 380 25.36 -4.65 20.92
CA LEU A 380 25.97 -3.38 20.57
C LEU A 380 25.95 -2.43 21.77
N ASN A 381 27.01 -1.65 21.94
CA ASN A 381 27.02 -0.60 22.94
C ASN A 381 26.20 0.59 22.48
N ASN A 382 25.17 0.94 23.23
CA ASN A 382 24.41 2.16 23.00
C ASN A 382 25.26 3.39 23.20
N LEU A 383 25.01 4.45 22.41
CA LEU A 383 25.64 5.74 22.66
C LEU A 383 25.08 6.32 23.97
N PRO A 384 25.95 6.80 24.89
CA PRO A 384 25.55 7.37 26.16
C PRO A 384 24.50 8.49 25.98
N GLU A 385 23.52 8.59 26.90
CA GLU A 385 22.50 9.64 26.96
C GLU A 385 21.52 9.73 25.80
N LEU A 386 21.67 8.93 24.74
CA LEU A 386 20.81 8.95 23.58
C LEU A 386 19.72 7.88 23.71
N SER A 387 18.53 8.31 24.16
CA SER A 387 17.34 7.47 24.16
C SER A 387 16.10 8.29 23.86
N THR A 388 15.08 7.64 23.29
CA THR A 388 13.76 8.24 23.05
C THR A 388 13.17 8.81 24.36
N THR A 389 13.36 8.12 25.49
CA THR A 389 12.89 8.56 26.81
C THR A 389 13.55 9.90 27.22
N ASN A 390 14.85 10.05 27.02
CA ASN A 390 15.55 11.28 27.32
C ASN A 390 15.14 12.44 26.40
N ILE A 391 14.86 12.15 25.12
CA ILE A 391 14.32 13.15 24.19
C ILE A 391 12.95 13.66 24.67
N ILE A 392 12.05 12.75 25.00
CA ILE A 392 10.71 13.10 25.49
C ILE A 392 10.81 13.90 26.81
N LYS A 393 11.72 13.51 27.72
CA LYS A 393 11.96 14.23 28.96
C LYS A 393 12.41 15.66 28.69
N LYS A 394 13.41 15.85 27.83
CA LYS A 394 13.87 17.19 27.43
C LYS A 394 12.75 18.04 26.84
N ILE A 395 11.93 17.47 25.94
CA ILE A 395 10.79 18.21 25.36
C ILE A 395 9.83 18.69 26.48
N LYS A 396 9.48 17.81 27.42
CA LYS A 396 8.58 18.16 28.55
C LYS A 396 9.19 19.17 29.53
N GLU A 397 10.49 19.29 29.57
CA GLU A 397 11.19 20.29 30.42
C GLU A 397 11.20 21.69 29.78
N PHE A 398 11.08 21.78 28.46
CA PHE A 398 11.14 23.05 27.71
C PHE A 398 9.76 23.59 27.31
N TYR A 399 8.72 22.77 27.36
CA TYR A 399 7.34 23.09 27.01
C TYR A 399 6.33 22.59 28.06
#